data_6f53e54f0f0e034496bfa3feb10040a1
#
_entry.id   6f53e54f0f0e034496bfa3feb10040a1
#
_cell.length_a   1.000
_cell.length_b   1.000
_cell.length_c   1.000
_cell.angle_alpha   90.00
_cell.angle_beta   90.00
_cell.angle_gamma   90.00
#
_symmetry.space_group_name_H-M   'P 1'
#
loop_
_entity.id
_entity.type
_entity.pdbx_description
1 polymer ?
#
loop_
_entity_poly.entity_id
_entity_poly.type
_entity_poly.pdbx_seq_one_letter_code
_entity_poly.pdbx_strand_id
1 'polypeptide(L)'
;MSLREHFYSILIVSATDSFASAFADLLPETRYCPIHNVASVSAAKRALAEKTFDFVIINAPLPDDVGTRFAIDTCTAKPSAVLLLVKSDIHAGIHEKVAEYGVFTLPKPTSKPTMLHALNWMESARERLRQFEKKSLSIEEKMAEIRLVNKAKWILISELSMSEPEAHHYIEKQAMDRCISKRTIAEEIIKTYT
;
A
#
# COMPACT_ATOMS: atom_id res chain seq x y z
N MET A 1 -0.30 -2.41 25.62
CA MET A 1 -0.29 -2.17 24.15
C MET A 1 -1.64 -2.60 23.63
N SER A 2 -2.49 -1.67 23.21
CA SER A 2 -3.79 -2.00 22.62
C SER A 2 -3.53 -2.70 21.29
N LEU A 3 -3.90 -3.97 21.19
CA LEU A 3 -4.02 -4.70 19.93
C LEU A 3 -5.13 -3.98 19.16
N ARG A 4 -4.78 -3.08 18.25
CA ARG A 4 -5.73 -2.58 17.28
C ARG A 4 -6.13 -3.80 16.45
N GLU A 5 -7.34 -4.26 16.64
CA GLU A 5 -7.96 -5.25 15.75
C GLU A 5 -7.93 -4.64 14.35
N HIS A 6 -7.10 -5.24 13.50
CA HIS A 6 -6.89 -4.75 12.16
C HIS A 6 -7.68 -5.65 11.23
N PHE A 7 -8.69 -5.08 10.60
CA PHE A 7 -9.46 -5.78 9.59
C PHE A 7 -8.73 -5.72 8.25
N TYR A 8 -8.63 -6.85 7.58
CA TYR A 8 -8.07 -6.95 6.23
C TYR A 8 -9.19 -7.01 5.20
N SER A 9 -9.18 -6.11 4.25
CA SER A 9 -10.09 -6.13 3.11
C SER A 9 -9.60 -7.10 2.03
N ILE A 10 -10.51 -7.93 1.49
CA ILE A 10 -10.17 -8.97 0.53
C ILE A 10 -10.97 -8.80 -0.75
N LEU A 11 -10.30 -8.92 -1.90
CA LEU A 11 -10.88 -9.10 -3.21
C LEU A 11 -10.63 -10.53 -3.67
N ILE A 12 -11.70 -11.32 -3.86
CA ILE A 12 -11.65 -12.66 -4.44
C ILE A 12 -12.06 -12.57 -5.89
N VAL A 13 -11.18 -13.02 -6.78
CA VAL A 13 -11.40 -13.04 -8.23
C VAL A 13 -11.52 -14.50 -8.66
N SER A 14 -12.73 -14.95 -8.92
CA SER A 14 -13.02 -16.35 -9.25
C SER A 14 -14.23 -16.47 -10.17
N ALA A 15 -14.08 -17.25 -11.23
CA ALA A 15 -15.18 -17.59 -12.14
C ALA A 15 -16.25 -18.50 -11.49
N THR A 16 -15.94 -19.11 -10.33
CA THR A 16 -16.82 -20.04 -9.64
C THR A 16 -17.21 -19.54 -8.27
N ASP A 17 -18.51 -19.42 -8.02
CA ASP A 17 -19.06 -19.00 -6.73
C ASP A 17 -18.72 -20.00 -5.62
N SER A 18 -18.64 -21.30 -5.97
CA SER A 18 -18.28 -22.35 -5.01
C SER A 18 -16.89 -22.16 -4.41
N PHE A 19 -15.91 -21.71 -5.20
CA PHE A 19 -14.59 -21.37 -4.68
C PHE A 19 -14.66 -20.14 -3.78
N ALA A 20 -15.33 -19.09 -4.22
CA ALA A 20 -15.43 -17.83 -3.48
C ALA A 20 -16.10 -18.05 -2.11
N SER A 21 -17.19 -18.82 -2.05
CA SER A 21 -17.87 -19.18 -0.81
C SER A 21 -16.98 -20.05 0.10
N ALA A 22 -16.40 -21.12 -0.44
CA ALA A 22 -15.54 -22.02 0.33
C ALA A 22 -14.27 -21.32 0.85
N PHE A 23 -13.76 -20.33 0.12
CA PHE A 23 -12.64 -19.52 0.57
C PHE A 23 -13.07 -18.52 1.66
N ALA A 24 -14.21 -17.86 1.49
CA ALA A 24 -14.78 -16.95 2.50
C ALA A 24 -15.06 -17.67 3.82
N ASP A 25 -15.55 -18.92 3.79
CA ASP A 25 -15.77 -19.75 4.98
C ASP A 25 -14.49 -20.08 5.78
N LEU A 26 -13.31 -19.92 5.17
CA LEU A 26 -12.03 -20.07 5.86
C LEU A 26 -11.60 -18.82 6.61
N LEU A 27 -12.24 -17.69 6.33
CA LEU A 27 -11.84 -16.37 6.81
C LEU A 27 -12.69 -15.95 8.01
N PRO A 28 -12.14 -15.83 9.24
CA PRO A 28 -12.89 -15.29 10.36
C PRO A 28 -13.26 -13.82 10.09
N GLU A 29 -14.57 -13.52 10.16
CA GLU A 29 -15.10 -12.15 9.95
C GLU A 29 -14.50 -11.11 10.90
N THR A 30 -14.07 -11.56 12.07
CA THR A 30 -13.38 -10.71 13.07
C THR A 30 -12.03 -10.19 12.59
N ARG A 31 -11.52 -10.71 11.46
CA ARG A 31 -10.18 -10.38 10.95
C ARG A 31 -10.19 -9.93 9.49
N TYR A 32 -11.15 -10.45 8.71
CA TYR A 32 -11.24 -10.22 7.27
C TYR A 32 -12.59 -9.62 6.90
N CYS A 33 -12.62 -8.31 6.68
CA CYS A 33 -13.82 -7.58 6.32
C CYS A 33 -13.41 -6.22 5.70
N PRO A 34 -14.04 -5.78 4.61
CA PRO A 34 -15.02 -6.50 3.79
C PRO A 34 -14.39 -7.53 2.84
N ILE A 35 -15.17 -8.53 2.46
CA ILE A 35 -14.84 -9.51 1.41
C ILE A 35 -15.66 -9.15 0.17
N HIS A 36 -14.99 -8.93 -0.95
CA HIS A 36 -15.60 -8.67 -2.26
C HIS A 36 -15.31 -9.80 -3.23
N ASN A 37 -16.34 -10.29 -3.90
CA ASN A 37 -16.24 -11.35 -4.91
C ASN A 37 -16.50 -10.78 -6.29
N VAL A 38 -15.64 -11.13 -7.26
CA VAL A 38 -15.81 -10.77 -8.67
C VAL A 38 -15.42 -11.94 -9.57
N ALA A 39 -16.06 -12.05 -10.75
CA ALA A 39 -15.93 -13.21 -11.60
C ALA A 39 -14.86 -13.09 -12.71
N SER A 40 -14.27 -11.93 -12.91
CA SER A 40 -13.37 -11.66 -14.04
C SER A 40 -12.30 -10.64 -13.71
N VAL A 41 -11.22 -10.60 -14.50
CA VAL A 41 -10.17 -9.57 -14.39
C VAL A 41 -10.73 -8.19 -14.66
N SER A 42 -11.62 -8.04 -15.62
CA SER A 42 -12.24 -6.77 -15.95
C SER A 42 -13.06 -6.20 -14.78
N ALA A 43 -13.79 -7.04 -14.06
CA ALA A 43 -14.52 -6.66 -12.85
C ALA A 43 -13.56 -6.33 -11.70
N ALA A 44 -12.47 -7.11 -11.53
CA ALA A 44 -11.47 -6.88 -10.52
C ALA A 44 -10.74 -5.55 -10.72
N LYS A 45 -10.38 -5.19 -11.95
CA LYS A 45 -9.78 -3.88 -12.28
C LYS A 45 -10.69 -2.72 -11.92
N ARG A 46 -12.00 -2.81 -12.17
CA ARG A 46 -12.97 -1.79 -11.74
C ARG A 46 -13.02 -1.67 -10.22
N ALA A 47 -13.13 -2.79 -9.51
CA ALA A 47 -13.13 -2.77 -8.05
C ALA A 47 -11.86 -2.15 -7.46
N LEU A 48 -10.68 -2.46 -8.04
CA LEU A 48 -9.39 -1.88 -7.63
C LEU A 48 -9.23 -0.40 -8.00
N ALA A 49 -9.96 0.10 -8.98
CA ALA A 49 -10.00 1.53 -9.30
C ALA A 49 -10.81 2.33 -8.27
N GLU A 50 -11.85 1.73 -7.72
CA GLU A 50 -12.74 2.37 -6.73
C GLU A 50 -12.22 2.25 -5.30
N LYS A 51 -11.58 1.12 -4.96
CA LYS A 51 -11.15 0.79 -3.59
C LYS A 51 -9.77 0.13 -3.57
N THR A 52 -9.11 0.24 -2.44
CA THR A 52 -7.89 -0.54 -2.14
C THR A 52 -8.27 -1.78 -1.33
N PHE A 53 -7.61 -2.90 -1.62
CA PHE A 53 -7.75 -4.13 -0.86
C PHE A 53 -6.41 -4.53 -0.29
N ASP A 54 -6.42 -5.11 0.91
CA ASP A 54 -5.21 -5.62 1.53
C ASP A 54 -4.74 -6.91 0.86
N PHE A 55 -5.71 -7.77 0.49
CA PHE A 55 -5.45 -9.03 -0.20
C PHE A 55 -6.24 -9.13 -1.50
N VAL A 56 -5.60 -9.68 -2.52
CA VAL A 56 -6.23 -10.04 -3.79
C VAL A 56 -5.96 -11.52 -4.05
N ILE A 57 -7.03 -12.32 -4.06
CA ILE A 57 -6.97 -13.79 -4.27
C ILE A 57 -7.49 -14.09 -5.66
N ILE A 58 -6.65 -14.64 -6.52
CA ILE A 58 -6.98 -14.92 -7.93
C ILE A 58 -7.06 -16.43 -8.13
N ASN A 59 -8.23 -16.94 -8.43
CA ASN A 59 -8.46 -18.34 -8.76
C ASN A 59 -8.43 -18.56 -10.29
N ALA A 60 -7.24 -18.66 -10.85
CA ALA A 60 -7.05 -18.85 -12.30
C ALA A 60 -7.41 -20.29 -12.79
N PRO A 61 -7.81 -20.48 -14.07
CA PRO A 61 -8.03 -19.43 -15.06
C PRO A 61 -9.34 -18.66 -14.83
N LEU A 62 -9.37 -17.44 -15.33
CA LEU A 62 -10.56 -16.58 -15.34
C LEU A 62 -11.18 -16.57 -16.75
N PRO A 63 -12.47 -16.18 -16.91
CA PRO A 63 -13.14 -16.19 -18.21
C PRO A 63 -12.50 -15.29 -19.27
N ASP A 64 -11.90 -14.21 -18.83
CA ASP A 64 -11.34 -13.14 -19.68
C ASP A 64 -9.80 -13.09 -19.68
N ASP A 65 -9.12 -13.82 -18.78
CA ASP A 65 -7.65 -13.81 -18.68
C ASP A 65 -7.12 -15.01 -17.89
N VAL A 66 -5.86 -15.37 -18.12
CA VAL A 66 -5.15 -16.39 -17.31
C VAL A 66 -4.86 -15.89 -15.89
N GLY A 67 -4.93 -14.58 -15.63
CA GLY A 67 -4.76 -13.97 -14.33
C GLY A 67 -3.30 -13.62 -13.97
N THR A 68 -2.33 -14.14 -14.70
CA THR A 68 -0.88 -13.94 -14.40
C THR A 68 -0.47 -12.48 -14.54
N ARG A 69 -0.82 -11.84 -15.68
CA ARG A 69 -0.49 -10.44 -15.93
C ARG A 69 -1.21 -9.54 -14.92
N PHE A 70 -2.47 -9.81 -14.67
CA PHE A 70 -3.25 -9.08 -13.69
C PHE A 70 -2.66 -9.16 -12.27
N ALA A 71 -2.16 -10.34 -11.87
CA ALA A 71 -1.49 -10.52 -10.58
C ALA A 71 -0.24 -9.63 -10.45
N ILE A 72 0.61 -9.61 -11.48
CA ILE A 72 1.82 -8.76 -11.53
C ILE A 72 1.44 -7.28 -11.48
N ASP A 73 0.55 -6.83 -12.35
CA ASP A 73 0.13 -5.43 -12.43
C ASP A 73 -0.46 -4.96 -11.10
N THR A 74 -1.27 -5.81 -10.44
CA THR A 74 -1.85 -5.49 -9.13
C THR A 74 -0.80 -5.39 -8.03
N CYS A 75 0.13 -6.35 -7.96
CA CYS A 75 1.18 -6.38 -6.94
C CYS A 75 2.16 -5.21 -7.09
N THR A 76 2.41 -4.77 -8.32
CA THR A 76 3.31 -3.65 -8.61
C THR A 76 2.66 -2.28 -8.38
N ALA A 77 1.38 -2.14 -8.76
CA ALA A 77 0.70 -0.85 -8.72
C ALA A 77 0.01 -0.54 -7.39
N LYS A 78 -0.26 -1.54 -6.58
CA LYS A 78 -1.03 -1.43 -5.33
C LYS A 78 -0.28 -2.08 -4.17
N PRO A 79 -0.40 -1.54 -2.96
CA PRO A 79 0.21 -2.13 -1.76
C PRO A 79 -0.59 -3.33 -1.24
N SER A 80 -1.06 -4.17 -2.14
CA SER A 80 -1.85 -5.37 -1.84
C SER A 80 -0.97 -6.62 -1.87
N ALA A 81 -1.19 -7.56 -0.96
CA ALA A 81 -0.61 -8.88 -1.09
C ALA A 81 -1.48 -9.72 -2.04
N VAL A 82 -0.88 -10.29 -3.07
CA VAL A 82 -1.58 -11.00 -4.14
C VAL A 82 -1.28 -12.48 -4.08
N LEU A 83 -2.32 -13.33 -4.07
CA LEU A 83 -2.23 -14.79 -4.17
C LEU A 83 -2.85 -15.26 -5.48
N LEU A 84 -2.07 -15.96 -6.28
CA LEU A 84 -2.49 -16.56 -7.54
C LEU A 84 -2.56 -18.09 -7.41
N LEU A 85 -3.76 -18.66 -7.54
CA LEU A 85 -3.98 -20.10 -7.56
C LEU A 85 -4.02 -20.57 -9.00
N VAL A 86 -3.17 -21.51 -9.35
CA VAL A 86 -3.04 -22.07 -10.70
C VAL A 86 -3.05 -23.60 -10.68
N LYS A 87 -3.29 -24.26 -11.81
CA LYS A 87 -3.21 -25.72 -11.90
C LYS A 87 -1.79 -26.19 -11.59
N SER A 88 -1.66 -27.35 -10.94
CA SER A 88 -0.37 -27.93 -10.52
C SER A 88 0.62 -28.15 -11.66
N ASP A 89 0.12 -28.51 -12.84
CA ASP A 89 0.93 -28.81 -14.03
C ASP A 89 1.70 -27.58 -14.57
N ILE A 90 1.14 -26.38 -14.38
CA ILE A 90 1.76 -25.12 -14.85
C ILE A 90 2.32 -24.28 -13.69
N HIS A 91 2.15 -24.70 -12.43
CA HIS A 91 2.48 -23.89 -11.26
C HIS A 91 3.95 -23.45 -11.24
N ALA A 92 4.90 -24.35 -11.46
CA ALA A 92 6.33 -24.04 -11.42
C ALA A 92 6.71 -22.93 -12.42
N GLY A 93 6.26 -23.05 -13.67
CA GLY A 93 6.55 -22.07 -14.71
C GLY A 93 5.83 -20.71 -14.50
N ILE A 94 4.66 -20.71 -13.84
CA ILE A 94 4.00 -19.46 -13.46
C ILE A 94 4.70 -18.84 -12.26
N HIS A 95 5.06 -19.64 -11.26
CA HIS A 95 5.79 -19.16 -10.08
C HIS A 95 7.07 -18.41 -10.45
N GLU A 96 7.92 -19.00 -11.31
CA GLU A 96 9.15 -18.36 -11.79
C GLU A 96 8.89 -16.98 -12.41
N LYS A 97 7.78 -16.82 -13.14
CA LYS A 97 7.43 -15.55 -13.81
C LYS A 97 6.92 -14.47 -12.90
N VAL A 98 6.31 -14.83 -11.76
CA VAL A 98 5.61 -13.86 -10.90
C VAL A 98 6.28 -13.62 -9.56
N ALA A 99 7.21 -14.50 -9.16
CA ALA A 99 7.86 -14.44 -7.85
C ALA A 99 8.69 -13.17 -7.65
N GLU A 100 9.37 -12.70 -8.68
CA GLU A 100 10.18 -11.46 -8.64
C GLU A 100 9.33 -10.21 -8.38
N TYR A 101 8.03 -10.26 -8.74
CA TYR A 101 7.06 -9.18 -8.49
C TYR A 101 6.39 -9.27 -7.12
N GLY A 102 6.74 -10.29 -6.30
CA GLY A 102 6.16 -10.48 -4.97
C GLY A 102 4.79 -11.16 -4.93
N VAL A 103 4.36 -11.78 -6.03
CA VAL A 103 3.09 -12.53 -6.10
C VAL A 103 3.26 -13.90 -5.44
N PHE A 104 2.42 -14.20 -4.45
CA PHE A 104 2.31 -15.54 -3.89
C PHE A 104 1.59 -16.47 -4.85
N THR A 105 2.02 -17.72 -4.93
CA THR A 105 1.37 -18.73 -5.78
C THR A 105 1.10 -20.02 -5.03
N LEU A 106 -0.02 -20.67 -5.35
CA LEU A 106 -0.35 -22.00 -4.86
C LEU A 106 -0.86 -22.88 -5.99
N PRO A 107 -0.47 -24.18 -6.01
CA PRO A 107 -1.01 -25.15 -6.96
C PRO A 107 -2.43 -25.56 -6.56
N LYS A 108 -3.30 -25.84 -7.53
CA LYS A 108 -4.61 -26.45 -7.33
C LYS A 108 -4.59 -27.93 -7.69
N PRO A 109 -5.23 -28.80 -6.90
CA PRO A 109 -6.00 -28.53 -5.67
C PRO A 109 -5.10 -28.18 -4.47
N THR A 110 -5.57 -27.30 -3.60
CA THR A 110 -4.85 -26.86 -2.39
C THR A 110 -5.62 -27.29 -1.14
N SER A 111 -4.90 -27.78 -0.14
CA SER A 111 -5.51 -28.14 1.15
C SER A 111 -5.87 -26.90 1.98
N LYS A 112 -6.89 -27.02 2.86
CA LYS A 112 -7.25 -25.95 3.81
C LYS A 112 -6.07 -25.49 4.68
N PRO A 113 -5.26 -26.38 5.28
CA PRO A 113 -4.09 -25.96 6.04
C PRO A 113 -3.09 -25.15 5.22
N THR A 114 -2.79 -25.57 3.98
CA THR A 114 -1.88 -24.85 3.09
C THR A 114 -2.41 -23.46 2.77
N MET A 115 -3.72 -23.32 2.53
CA MET A 115 -4.35 -22.03 2.28
C MET A 115 -4.24 -21.10 3.50
N LEU A 116 -4.48 -21.61 4.71
CA LEU A 116 -4.34 -20.84 5.94
C LEU A 116 -2.88 -20.40 6.19
N HIS A 117 -1.90 -21.25 5.90
CA HIS A 117 -0.49 -20.88 5.97
C HIS A 117 -0.16 -19.75 4.98
N ALA A 118 -0.65 -19.82 3.74
CA ALA A 118 -0.45 -18.76 2.77
C ALA A 118 -1.06 -17.43 3.22
N LEU A 119 -2.27 -17.45 3.81
CA LEU A 119 -2.88 -16.25 4.40
C LEU A 119 -2.02 -15.63 5.49
N ASN A 120 -1.45 -16.45 6.40
CA ASN A 120 -0.56 -15.95 7.44
C ASN A 120 0.71 -15.29 6.86
N TRP A 121 1.27 -15.84 5.78
CA TRP A 121 2.40 -15.21 5.08
C TRP A 121 2.00 -13.91 4.41
N MET A 122 0.83 -13.86 3.79
CA MET A 122 0.27 -12.65 3.18
C MET A 122 0.02 -11.56 4.22
N GLU A 123 -0.47 -11.91 5.41
CA GLU A 123 -0.62 -10.95 6.51
C GLU A 123 0.73 -10.34 6.90
N SER A 124 1.75 -11.19 7.09
CA SER A 124 3.09 -10.73 7.44
C SER A 124 3.68 -9.82 6.35
N ALA A 125 3.48 -10.17 5.08
CA ALA A 125 3.89 -9.36 3.95
C ALA A 125 3.15 -8.02 3.90
N ARG A 126 1.83 -8.02 4.12
CA ARG A 126 1.00 -6.81 4.13
C ARG A 126 1.38 -5.86 5.27
N GLU A 127 1.63 -6.38 6.47
CA GLU A 127 2.10 -5.56 7.58
C GLU A 127 3.48 -4.93 7.30
N ARG A 128 4.37 -5.67 6.64
CA ARG A 128 5.65 -5.11 6.20
C ARG A 128 5.45 -3.99 5.17
N LEU A 129 4.59 -4.17 4.18
CA LEU A 129 4.25 -3.13 3.20
C LEU A 129 3.68 -1.88 3.89
N ARG A 130 2.77 -2.03 4.85
CA ARG A 130 2.24 -0.91 5.64
C ARG A 130 3.30 -0.14 6.42
N GLN A 131 4.30 -0.84 6.96
CA GLN A 131 5.42 -0.17 7.62
C GLN A 131 6.24 0.65 6.63
N PHE A 132 6.46 0.14 5.42
CA PHE A 132 7.14 0.88 4.36
C PHE A 132 6.33 2.09 3.91
N GLU A 133 5.01 1.96 3.72
CA GLU A 133 4.13 3.08 3.37
C GLU A 133 4.20 4.21 4.40
N LYS A 134 4.06 3.88 5.69
CA LYS A 134 4.17 4.86 6.78
C LYS A 134 5.53 5.56 6.80
N LYS A 135 6.61 4.82 6.56
CA LYS A 135 7.96 5.37 6.51
C LYS A 135 8.16 6.28 5.31
N SER A 136 7.63 5.90 4.14
CA SER A 136 7.68 6.71 2.92
C SER A 136 6.94 8.02 3.10
N LEU A 137 5.70 8.00 3.61
CA LEU A 137 4.91 9.21 3.91
C LEU A 137 5.67 10.14 4.87
N SER A 138 6.27 9.60 5.94
CA SER A 138 7.06 10.40 6.88
C SER A 138 8.29 11.06 6.22
N ILE A 139 8.92 10.40 5.25
CA ILE A 139 10.06 10.96 4.50
C ILE A 139 9.57 12.06 3.56
N GLU A 140 8.46 11.85 2.86
CA GLU A 140 7.87 12.85 1.96
C GLU A 140 7.44 14.11 2.72
N GLU A 141 6.82 13.96 3.90
CA GLU A 141 6.47 15.08 4.78
C GLU A 141 7.70 15.88 5.22
N LYS A 142 8.77 15.20 5.63
CA LYS A 142 10.05 15.85 5.99
C LYS A 142 10.69 16.57 4.81
N MET A 143 10.66 15.97 3.63
CA MET A 143 11.19 16.62 2.42
C MET A 143 10.36 17.83 2.01
N ALA A 144 9.05 17.80 2.16
CA ALA A 144 8.18 18.95 1.94
C ALA A 144 8.48 20.09 2.93
N GLU A 145 8.68 19.76 4.20
CA GLU A 145 9.09 20.73 5.22
C GLU A 145 10.44 21.38 4.89
N ILE A 146 11.45 20.59 4.53
CA ILE A 146 12.77 21.10 4.12
C ILE A 146 12.67 22.07 2.94
N ARG A 147 11.86 21.73 1.93
CA ARG A 147 11.64 22.61 0.76
C ARG A 147 11.01 23.94 1.17
N LEU A 148 10.00 23.91 2.03
CA LEU A 148 9.34 25.13 2.53
C LEU A 148 10.30 26.00 3.36
N VAL A 149 11.04 25.40 4.28
CA VAL A 149 12.03 26.10 5.09
C VAL A 149 13.11 26.71 4.22
N ASN A 150 13.62 26.00 3.22
CA ASN A 150 14.61 26.53 2.29
C ASN A 150 14.03 27.69 1.46
N LYS A 151 12.79 27.59 0.98
CA LYS A 151 12.13 28.71 0.27
C LYS A 151 12.01 29.94 1.17
N ALA A 152 11.61 29.78 2.42
CA ALA A 152 11.54 30.87 3.40
C ALA A 152 12.93 31.50 3.68
N LYS A 153 13.98 30.67 3.83
CA LYS A 153 15.36 31.18 3.97
C LYS A 153 15.77 32.05 2.77
N TRP A 154 15.50 31.59 1.54
CA TRP A 154 15.82 32.37 0.34
C TRP A 154 15.13 33.75 0.33
N ILE A 155 13.86 33.80 0.76
CA ILE A 155 13.13 35.07 0.90
C ILE A 155 13.78 35.97 1.93
N LEU A 156 14.15 35.47 3.12
CA LEU A 156 14.82 36.25 4.13
C LEU A 156 16.20 36.78 3.66
N ILE A 157 16.90 35.97 2.89
CA ILE A 157 18.19 36.38 2.29
C ILE A 157 17.98 37.51 1.25
N SER A 158 16.99 37.36 0.37
CA SER A 158 16.74 38.33 -0.71
C SER A 158 16.11 39.60 -0.21
N GLU A 159 15.11 39.54 0.67
CA GLU A 159 14.34 40.73 1.10
C GLU A 159 14.95 41.45 2.30
N LEU A 160 15.60 40.69 3.21
CA LEU A 160 16.16 41.26 4.44
C LEU A 160 17.71 41.27 4.48
N SER A 161 18.35 40.89 3.37
CA SER A 161 19.83 40.85 3.26
C SER A 161 20.51 40.01 4.36
N MET A 162 19.82 39.01 4.87
CA MET A 162 20.36 38.05 5.84
C MET A 162 21.36 37.12 5.19
N SER A 163 22.38 36.67 5.91
CA SER A 163 23.16 35.50 5.52
C SER A 163 22.37 34.22 5.73
N GLU A 164 22.78 33.11 5.07
CA GLU A 164 22.11 31.81 5.24
C GLU A 164 22.06 31.36 6.70
N PRO A 165 23.13 31.43 7.51
CA PRO A 165 23.08 31.12 8.94
C PRO A 165 22.11 31.98 9.74
N GLU A 166 22.04 33.29 9.44
CA GLU A 166 21.10 34.19 10.11
C GLU A 166 19.64 33.86 9.77
N ALA A 167 19.34 33.61 8.50
CA ALA A 167 18.00 33.22 8.07
C ALA A 167 17.56 31.86 8.70
N HIS A 168 18.48 30.91 8.79
CA HIS A 168 18.24 29.64 9.47
C HIS A 168 17.94 29.83 10.95
N HIS A 169 18.80 30.57 11.65
CA HIS A 169 18.64 30.86 13.07
C HIS A 169 17.35 31.65 13.36
N TYR A 170 16.99 32.59 12.49
CA TYR A 170 15.74 33.35 12.60
C TYR A 170 14.53 32.45 12.61
N ILE A 171 14.43 31.51 11.64
CA ILE A 171 13.30 30.55 11.56
C ILE A 171 13.26 29.65 12.80
N GLU A 172 14.42 29.15 13.24
CA GLU A 172 14.50 28.31 14.45
C GLU A 172 14.05 29.05 15.70
N LYS A 173 14.55 30.26 15.90
CA LYS A 173 14.22 31.10 17.06
C LYS A 173 12.71 31.39 17.09
N GLN A 174 12.13 31.84 15.97
CA GLN A 174 10.69 32.10 15.88
C GLN A 174 9.85 30.85 16.18
N ALA A 175 10.26 29.68 15.71
CA ALA A 175 9.59 28.42 15.98
C ALA A 175 9.64 28.06 17.47
N MET A 176 10.79 28.25 18.11
CA MET A 176 10.98 28.01 19.55
C MET A 176 10.21 29.01 20.41
N ASP A 177 10.33 30.31 20.15
CA ASP A 177 9.70 31.37 20.94
C ASP A 177 8.17 31.28 20.91
N ARG A 178 7.60 30.84 19.79
CA ARG A 178 6.15 30.69 19.59
C ARG A 178 5.64 29.25 19.80
N CYS A 179 6.53 28.29 20.13
CA CYS A 179 6.17 26.88 20.30
C CYS A 179 5.39 26.28 19.11
N ILE A 180 5.75 26.65 17.87
CA ILE A 180 5.15 26.15 16.63
C ILE A 180 6.21 25.51 15.72
N SER A 181 5.77 24.80 14.67
CA SER A 181 6.69 24.10 13.77
C SER A 181 7.47 25.10 12.87
N LYS A 182 8.70 24.73 12.47
CA LYS A 182 9.47 25.49 11.46
C LYS A 182 8.71 25.61 10.14
N ARG A 183 7.89 24.60 9.80
CA ARG A 183 7.00 24.64 8.65
C ARG A 183 6.02 25.80 8.72
N THR A 184 5.35 25.99 9.86
CA THR A 184 4.38 27.08 10.07
C THR A 184 5.05 28.43 9.93
N ILE A 185 6.24 28.62 10.53
CA ILE A 185 7.02 29.86 10.37
C ILE A 185 7.39 30.09 8.90
N ALA A 186 7.83 29.05 8.21
CA ALA A 186 8.19 29.16 6.78
C ALA A 186 6.98 29.54 5.91
N GLU A 187 5.81 28.97 6.17
CA GLU A 187 4.56 29.31 5.47
C GLU A 187 4.15 30.77 5.71
N GLU A 188 4.30 31.28 6.94
CA GLU A 188 4.02 32.68 7.28
C GLU A 188 4.99 33.64 6.56
N ILE A 189 6.28 33.32 6.55
CA ILE A 189 7.28 34.13 5.84
C ILE A 189 6.96 34.18 4.34
N ILE A 190 6.72 33.01 3.72
CA ILE A 190 6.36 32.94 2.30
C ILE A 190 5.13 33.79 2.01
N LYS A 191 4.09 33.71 2.85
CA LYS A 191 2.85 34.48 2.67
C LYS A 191 3.05 35.97 2.83
N THR A 192 3.98 36.40 3.67
CA THR A 192 4.22 37.83 3.94
C THR A 192 4.93 38.52 2.79
N TYR A 193 5.80 37.79 2.07
CA TYR A 193 6.68 38.38 1.04
C TYR A 193 6.33 37.92 -0.39
N THR A 194 5.25 37.14 -0.58
CA THR A 194 4.73 36.75 -1.90
C THR A 194 3.36 37.31 -2.13
#